data_ba397e1a34cb8e512d7591c0de0f1564
#
_entry.id   ba397e1a34cb8e512d7591c0de0f1564
#
_cell.length_a   1.000
_cell.length_b   1.000
_cell.length_c   1.000
_cell.angle_alpha   90.00
_cell.angle_beta   90.00
_cell.angle_gamma   90.00
#
_symmetry.space_group_name_H-M   'P 1'
#
loop_
_entity.id
_entity.type
_entity.pdbx_description
1 polymer ?
#
loop_
_entity_poly.entity_id
_entity_poly.type
_entity_poly.pdbx_seq_one_letter_code
_entity_poly.pdbx_strand_id
1 'polypeptide(L)'
;MARLRPPSIGKFALLATLVAVLATLGFVHDVVTKSWTPTSMPSARAGPPTGPAATQTSSPNSPYASDDRGFVNSSARCDGPLSAVALARTQSSLVAICADQKGGYLYRGVRLSDGAALDVSAESAGGREFVARSGEVEYSLSTQQLVVTAGGAVVRSEPVIEYREPHRFAAEAPPG
;
A
#
# COMPACT_ATOMS: atom_id res chain seq x y z
N MET A 1 42.88 44.12 24.76
CA MET A 1 43.37 42.78 25.12
C MET A 1 42.20 42.01 25.73
N ALA A 2 41.47 41.30 24.94
CA ALA A 2 40.29 40.50 25.35
C ALA A 2 40.67 39.02 25.36
N ARG A 3 40.61 38.37 26.53
CA ARG A 3 40.92 36.96 26.71
C ARG A 3 39.70 36.13 26.35
N LEU A 4 39.82 35.28 25.32
CA LEU A 4 38.89 34.24 24.96
C LEU A 4 38.99 33.08 25.94
N ARG A 5 37.86 32.69 26.57
CA ARG A 5 37.71 31.47 27.35
C ARG A 5 37.37 30.30 26.44
N PRO A 6 37.99 29.13 26.59
CA PRO A 6 37.58 27.92 25.87
C PRO A 6 36.34 27.26 26.51
N PRO A 7 35.49 26.57 25.72
CA PRO A 7 34.34 25.84 26.26
C PRO A 7 34.78 24.54 26.94
N SER A 8 34.16 24.26 28.09
CA SER A 8 34.39 23.06 28.88
C SER A 8 33.78 21.82 28.18
N ILE A 9 34.62 20.84 27.98
CA ILE A 9 34.25 19.52 27.49
C ILE A 9 33.59 18.74 28.63
N GLY A 10 32.27 18.59 28.56
CA GLY A 10 31.50 17.72 29.46
C GLY A 10 31.76 16.24 29.14
N LYS A 11 32.33 15.60 30.16
CA LYS A 11 32.52 14.13 30.16
C LYS A 11 31.16 13.46 30.31
N PHE A 12 30.62 12.86 29.26
CA PHE A 12 29.53 11.88 29.39
C PHE A 12 30.13 10.50 29.48
N ALA A 13 29.92 9.91 30.65
CA ALA A 13 30.34 8.58 31.02
C ALA A 13 29.65 7.49 30.18
N LEU A 14 30.45 6.57 29.70
CA LEU A 14 30.03 5.26 29.20
C LEU A 14 29.34 4.47 30.32
N LEU A 15 28.11 4.08 30.11
CA LEU A 15 27.46 2.97 30.82
C LEU A 15 27.13 1.89 29.82
N ALA A 16 28.04 0.95 29.72
CA ALA A 16 27.83 -0.34 29.10
C ALA A 16 27.06 -1.22 30.08
N THR A 17 25.81 -1.52 29.79
CA THR A 17 25.07 -2.61 30.45
C THR A 17 24.95 -3.79 29.52
N LEU A 18 25.75 -4.77 29.82
CA LEU A 18 25.75 -6.13 29.28
C LEU A 18 24.58 -6.88 29.96
N VAL A 19 23.56 -7.26 29.22
CA VAL A 19 22.55 -8.22 29.69
C VAL A 19 22.62 -9.44 28.78
N ALA A 20 23.36 -10.43 29.30
CA ALA A 20 23.27 -11.80 28.81
C ALA A 20 22.11 -12.49 29.52
N VAL A 21 21.10 -12.92 28.77
CA VAL A 21 20.12 -13.89 29.25
C VAL A 21 20.13 -15.11 28.34
N LEU A 22 20.76 -16.14 28.86
CA LEU A 22 20.59 -17.52 28.45
C LEU A 22 19.23 -18.02 28.93
N ALA A 23 18.36 -18.43 28.06
CA ALA A 23 17.24 -19.29 28.37
C ALA A 23 17.08 -20.33 27.27
N THR A 24 17.77 -21.44 27.46
CA THR A 24 17.42 -22.73 26.89
C THR A 24 16.17 -23.25 27.56
N LEU A 25 15.16 -23.59 26.79
CA LEU A 25 14.21 -24.68 27.14
C LEU A 25 13.44 -25.06 25.88
N GLY A 26 13.61 -26.31 25.51
CA GLY A 26 12.99 -26.92 24.36
C GLY A 26 11.47 -27.01 24.47
N PHE A 27 10.82 -26.73 23.39
CA PHE A 27 9.45 -27.17 23.15
C PHE A 27 9.47 -28.11 21.96
N VAL A 28 9.36 -29.40 22.26
CA VAL A 28 8.98 -30.43 21.31
C VAL A 28 7.53 -30.15 20.92
N HIS A 29 7.30 -29.65 19.72
CA HIS A 29 5.96 -29.56 19.19
C HIS A 29 5.63 -30.84 18.45
N ASP A 30 4.73 -31.59 19.07
CA ASP A 30 4.02 -32.72 18.49
C ASP A 30 3.44 -32.34 17.13
N VAL A 31 3.96 -32.96 16.07
CA VAL A 31 3.37 -32.89 14.74
C VAL A 31 2.17 -33.82 14.73
N VAL A 32 1.00 -33.29 15.09
CA VAL A 32 -0.26 -33.98 14.84
C VAL A 32 -0.55 -33.89 13.35
N THR A 33 -0.21 -34.93 12.61
CA THR A 33 -0.67 -35.15 11.25
C THR A 33 -2.18 -35.43 11.27
N LYS A 34 -3.01 -34.40 11.17
CA LYS A 34 -4.43 -34.56 10.87
C LYS A 34 -4.57 -34.93 9.41
N SER A 35 -4.82 -36.21 9.18
CA SER A 35 -5.28 -36.71 7.90
C SER A 35 -6.63 -36.07 7.56
N TRP A 36 -6.66 -35.22 6.56
CA TRP A 36 -7.91 -34.69 6.02
C TRP A 36 -8.49 -35.72 5.05
N THR A 37 -9.50 -36.44 5.47
CA THR A 37 -10.36 -37.19 4.55
C THR A 37 -11.24 -36.20 3.81
N PRO A 38 -11.24 -36.20 2.47
CA PRO A 38 -12.18 -35.37 1.71
C PRO A 38 -13.58 -35.95 1.86
N THR A 39 -14.39 -35.34 2.73
CA THR A 39 -15.84 -35.59 2.77
C THR A 39 -16.42 -34.96 1.51
N SER A 40 -16.96 -35.78 0.64
CA SER A 40 -17.69 -35.36 -0.55
C SER A 40 -18.87 -34.48 -0.15
N MET A 41 -18.76 -33.17 -0.43
CA MET A 41 -19.88 -32.24 -0.26
C MET A 41 -20.88 -32.47 -1.40
N PRO A 42 -22.19 -32.51 -1.11
CA PRO A 42 -23.21 -32.53 -2.15
C PRO A 42 -23.12 -31.26 -2.99
N SER A 43 -23.10 -31.42 -4.31
CA SER A 43 -23.07 -30.35 -5.29
C SER A 43 -24.31 -29.46 -5.11
N ALA A 44 -24.15 -28.36 -4.40
CA ALA A 44 -25.20 -27.33 -4.34
C ALA A 44 -25.27 -26.68 -5.73
N ARG A 45 -26.39 -26.91 -6.39
CA ARG A 45 -26.75 -26.30 -7.66
C ARG A 45 -26.78 -24.78 -7.45
N ALA A 46 -25.75 -24.11 -7.91
CA ALA A 46 -25.69 -22.64 -7.86
C ALA A 46 -26.76 -22.09 -8.80
N GLY A 47 -27.74 -21.37 -8.22
CA GLY A 47 -28.65 -20.53 -8.98
C GLY A 47 -27.87 -19.41 -9.67
N PRO A 48 -28.39 -18.85 -10.78
CA PRO A 48 -27.71 -17.78 -11.49
C PRO A 48 -27.53 -16.56 -10.56
N PRO A 49 -26.33 -15.94 -10.50
CA PRO A 49 -26.11 -14.72 -9.74
C PRO A 49 -26.87 -13.57 -10.41
N THR A 50 -27.96 -13.13 -9.76
CA THR A 50 -28.72 -11.94 -10.18
C THR A 50 -28.15 -10.72 -9.44
N GLY A 51 -26.98 -10.24 -9.89
CA GLY A 51 -26.38 -8.98 -9.49
C GLY A 51 -25.67 -8.36 -10.69
N PRO A 52 -25.59 -7.01 -10.78
CA PRO A 52 -24.83 -6.40 -11.86
C PRO A 52 -23.38 -6.89 -11.76
N ALA A 53 -22.94 -7.61 -12.80
CA ALA A 53 -21.57 -8.07 -12.92
C ALA A 53 -20.67 -6.82 -12.97
N ALA A 54 -19.87 -6.59 -11.93
CA ALA A 54 -18.81 -5.61 -11.98
C ALA A 54 -17.92 -5.94 -13.18
N THR A 55 -17.82 -5.02 -14.12
CA THR A 55 -17.02 -5.20 -15.34
C THR A 55 -15.55 -5.27 -14.92
N GLN A 56 -15.01 -6.48 -14.85
CA GLN A 56 -13.58 -6.68 -14.62
C GLN A 56 -12.86 -6.31 -15.92
N THR A 57 -12.28 -5.11 -15.94
CA THR A 57 -11.45 -4.67 -17.06
C THR A 57 -10.00 -4.95 -16.70
N SER A 58 -9.59 -6.20 -16.77
CA SER A 58 -8.18 -6.56 -16.67
C SER A 58 -7.47 -6.21 -17.98
N SER A 59 -6.33 -5.53 -17.90
CA SER A 59 -5.41 -5.45 -19.04
C SER A 59 -4.99 -6.88 -19.41
N PRO A 60 -5.02 -7.30 -20.70
CA PRO A 60 -4.82 -8.69 -21.09
C PRO A 60 -3.45 -9.27 -20.67
N ASN A 61 -2.50 -8.45 -20.26
CA ASN A 61 -1.15 -8.86 -19.84
C ASN A 61 -0.85 -8.57 -18.36
N SER A 62 -1.83 -8.15 -17.53
CA SER A 62 -1.59 -7.94 -16.12
C SER A 62 -1.72 -9.25 -15.34
N PRO A 63 -0.71 -9.65 -14.54
CA PRO A 63 -0.82 -10.80 -13.66
C PRO A 63 -1.76 -10.55 -12.47
N TYR A 64 -2.21 -9.31 -12.29
CA TYR A 64 -3.10 -8.88 -11.21
C TYR A 64 -4.44 -8.43 -11.76
N ALA A 65 -5.49 -9.20 -11.49
CA ALA A 65 -6.86 -8.82 -11.83
C ALA A 65 -7.24 -7.56 -11.03
N SER A 66 -7.94 -6.64 -11.66
CA SER A 66 -8.45 -5.42 -11.02
C SER A 66 -9.84 -5.08 -11.54
N ASP A 67 -10.59 -4.33 -10.74
CA ASP A 67 -11.91 -3.80 -11.07
C ASP A 67 -11.98 -2.30 -10.72
N ASP A 68 -13.17 -1.74 -10.62
CA ASP A 68 -13.46 -0.34 -10.27
C ASP A 68 -13.13 0.01 -8.80
N ARG A 69 -12.78 -0.98 -7.99
CA ARG A 69 -12.42 -0.80 -6.58
C ARG A 69 -10.94 -1.03 -6.30
N GLY A 70 -10.18 -1.58 -7.23
CA GLY A 70 -8.76 -1.85 -7.04
C GLY A 70 -8.31 -3.23 -7.49
N PHE A 71 -7.20 -3.69 -6.95
CA PHE A 71 -6.66 -5.01 -7.26
C PHE A 71 -7.40 -6.10 -6.47
N VAL A 72 -7.90 -7.09 -7.19
CA VAL A 72 -8.65 -8.22 -6.62
C VAL A 72 -7.72 -9.06 -5.74
N ASN A 73 -8.20 -9.50 -4.58
CA ASN A 73 -7.43 -10.27 -3.59
C ASN A 73 -6.17 -9.55 -3.08
N SER A 74 -6.19 -8.22 -3.01
CA SER A 74 -5.09 -7.39 -2.53
C SER A 74 -5.61 -6.32 -1.56
N SER A 75 -4.75 -5.86 -0.63
CA SER A 75 -5.05 -4.69 0.20
C SER A 75 -4.96 -3.35 -0.57
N ALA A 76 -4.41 -3.34 -1.81
CA ALA A 76 -4.49 -2.19 -2.71
C ALA A 76 -5.88 -2.13 -3.38
N ARG A 77 -6.92 -1.94 -2.54
CA ARG A 77 -8.33 -1.96 -2.92
C ARG A 77 -9.15 -1.04 -2.03
N CYS A 78 -10.10 -0.35 -2.60
CA CYS A 78 -10.98 0.59 -1.90
C CYS A 78 -12.09 -0.14 -1.15
N ASP A 79 -12.33 0.24 0.10
CA ASP A 79 -13.36 -0.32 0.96
C ASP A 79 -14.62 0.54 1.00
N GLY A 80 -15.72 -0.07 1.41
CA GLY A 80 -16.99 0.63 1.63
C GLY A 80 -17.47 1.41 0.41
N PRO A 81 -17.82 2.70 0.58
CA PRO A 81 -18.34 3.55 -0.48
C PRO A 81 -17.25 4.19 -1.37
N LEU A 82 -15.97 3.91 -1.10
CA LEU A 82 -14.87 4.47 -1.86
C LEU A 82 -14.74 3.82 -3.23
N SER A 83 -14.37 4.59 -4.24
CA SER A 83 -14.11 4.13 -5.60
C SER A 83 -12.66 4.39 -5.99
N ALA A 84 -12.06 3.48 -6.75
CA ALA A 84 -10.70 3.67 -7.24
C ALA A 84 -10.68 4.68 -8.39
N VAL A 85 -9.92 5.76 -8.22
CA VAL A 85 -9.71 6.79 -9.26
C VAL A 85 -8.39 6.61 -9.99
N ALA A 86 -7.41 5.95 -9.35
CA ALA A 86 -6.18 5.55 -9.99
C ALA A 86 -5.73 4.19 -9.45
N LEU A 87 -5.25 3.34 -10.35
CA LEU A 87 -4.59 2.08 -10.06
C LEU A 87 -3.23 2.09 -10.73
N ALA A 88 -2.20 1.77 -9.98
CA ALA A 88 -0.86 1.68 -10.49
C ALA A 88 -0.18 0.39 -10.05
N ARG A 89 0.55 -0.23 -10.98
CA ARG A 89 1.41 -1.36 -10.71
C ARG A 89 2.85 -1.02 -11.10
N THR A 90 3.75 -1.26 -10.20
CA THR A 90 5.19 -1.25 -10.44
C THR A 90 5.73 -2.68 -10.43
N GLN A 91 7.04 -2.86 -10.52
CA GLN A 91 7.65 -4.17 -10.36
C GLN A 91 7.47 -4.74 -8.94
N SER A 92 7.42 -3.89 -7.92
CA SER A 92 7.41 -4.31 -6.52
C SER A 92 6.22 -3.82 -5.71
N SER A 93 5.28 -3.08 -6.30
CA SER A 93 4.15 -2.51 -5.57
C SER A 93 2.86 -2.50 -6.39
N LEU A 94 1.73 -2.65 -5.68
CA LEU A 94 0.39 -2.31 -6.17
C LEU A 94 -0.11 -1.10 -5.41
N VAL A 95 -0.73 -0.15 -6.11
CA VAL A 95 -1.28 1.07 -5.51
C VAL A 95 -2.69 1.31 -6.04
N ALA A 96 -3.61 1.60 -5.12
CA ALA A 96 -4.93 2.12 -5.42
C ALA A 96 -5.10 3.49 -4.76
N ILE A 97 -5.52 4.49 -5.52
CA ILE A 97 -6.00 5.76 -5.00
C ILE A 97 -7.52 5.68 -4.95
N CYS A 98 -8.04 5.73 -3.74
CA CYS A 98 -9.47 5.67 -3.46
C CYS A 98 -10.00 7.08 -3.22
N ALA A 99 -11.13 7.41 -3.81
CA ALA A 99 -11.80 8.69 -3.57
C ALA A 99 -13.13 8.49 -2.88
N ASP A 100 -13.48 9.43 -2.01
CA ASP A 100 -14.81 9.55 -1.43
C ASP A 100 -15.69 10.54 -2.23
N GLN A 101 -16.98 10.58 -1.92
CA GLN A 101 -17.93 11.49 -2.56
C GLN A 101 -17.72 12.97 -2.18
N LYS A 102 -16.85 13.26 -1.21
CA LYS A 102 -16.55 14.62 -0.72
C LYS A 102 -15.25 15.16 -1.30
N GLY A 103 -14.57 14.39 -2.17
CA GLY A 103 -13.31 14.77 -2.79
C GLY A 103 -12.06 14.46 -1.98
N GLY A 104 -12.18 13.68 -0.89
CA GLY A 104 -11.04 13.14 -0.15
C GLY A 104 -10.42 11.95 -0.88
N TYR A 105 -9.09 11.79 -0.73
CA TYR A 105 -8.34 10.69 -1.31
C TYR A 105 -7.66 9.86 -0.24
N LEU A 106 -7.53 8.56 -0.52
CA LEU A 106 -6.83 7.58 0.30
C LEU A 106 -5.87 6.80 -0.58
N TYR A 107 -4.60 6.76 -0.19
CA TYR A 107 -3.58 5.92 -0.81
C TYR A 107 -3.59 4.55 -0.15
N ARG A 108 -3.72 3.50 -0.93
CA ARG A 108 -3.60 2.12 -0.51
C ARG A 108 -2.51 1.43 -1.31
N GLY A 109 -1.40 1.17 -0.66
CA GLY A 109 -0.24 0.53 -1.25
C GLY A 109 0.02 -0.85 -0.67
N VAL A 110 0.48 -1.77 -1.52
CA VAL A 110 0.95 -3.10 -1.11
C VAL A 110 2.30 -3.36 -1.73
N ARG A 111 3.26 -3.77 -0.92
CA ARG A 111 4.55 -4.24 -1.38
C ARG A 111 4.45 -5.74 -1.72
N LEU A 112 4.85 -6.10 -2.94
CA LEU A 112 4.65 -7.45 -3.46
C LEU A 112 5.58 -8.51 -2.83
N SER A 113 6.71 -8.09 -2.27
CA SER A 113 7.70 -9.03 -1.70
C SER A 113 7.24 -9.69 -0.40
N ASP A 114 6.44 -9.00 0.41
CA ASP A 114 6.04 -9.45 1.75
C ASP A 114 4.57 -9.16 2.09
N GLY A 115 3.84 -8.55 1.16
CA GLY A 115 2.43 -8.17 1.36
C GLY A 115 2.23 -7.03 2.35
N ALA A 116 3.28 -6.32 2.76
CA ALA A 116 3.16 -5.17 3.65
C ALA A 116 2.26 -4.10 3.02
N ALA A 117 1.21 -3.71 3.74
CA ALA A 117 0.21 -2.77 3.28
C ALA A 117 0.36 -1.41 3.98
N LEU A 118 0.04 -0.35 3.26
CA LEU A 118 -0.04 1.03 3.74
C LEU A 118 -1.39 1.61 3.34
N ASP A 119 -2.03 2.27 4.31
CA ASP A 119 -3.32 2.96 4.14
C ASP A 119 -3.19 4.34 4.79
N VAL A 120 -3.15 5.39 3.97
CA VAL A 120 -2.95 6.78 4.44
C VAL A 120 -3.69 7.76 3.55
N SER A 121 -4.08 8.91 4.12
CA SER A 121 -4.68 10.00 3.36
C SER A 121 -3.75 10.46 2.24
N ALA A 122 -4.35 10.84 1.11
CA ALA A 122 -3.65 11.37 -0.04
C ALA A 122 -4.27 12.70 -0.50
N GLU A 123 -3.49 13.45 -1.25
CA GLU A 123 -3.89 14.69 -1.88
C GLU A 123 -3.63 14.60 -3.38
N SER A 124 -4.46 15.24 -4.19
CA SER A 124 -4.16 15.43 -5.61
C SER A 124 -3.13 16.55 -5.76
N ALA A 125 -2.02 16.25 -6.44
CA ALA A 125 -1.00 17.25 -6.79
C ALA A 125 -1.28 17.91 -8.15
N GLY A 126 -2.44 17.62 -8.74
CA GLY A 126 -2.85 18.10 -10.06
C GLY A 126 -2.64 17.06 -11.15
N GLY A 127 -3.43 17.14 -12.22
CA GLY A 127 -3.38 16.18 -13.32
C GLY A 127 -3.71 14.77 -12.86
N ARG A 128 -2.73 13.86 -12.93
CA ARG A 128 -2.82 12.46 -12.54
C ARG A 128 -1.80 12.10 -11.47
N GLU A 129 -1.49 13.09 -10.65
CA GLU A 129 -0.51 12.93 -9.58
C GLU A 129 -1.18 12.97 -8.23
N PHE A 130 -0.74 12.09 -7.34
CA PHE A 130 -1.22 11.97 -5.96
C PHE A 130 -0.04 11.88 -5.01
N VAL A 131 -0.15 12.58 -3.88
CA VAL A 131 0.86 12.58 -2.83
C VAL A 131 0.21 12.10 -1.53
N ALA A 132 0.84 11.13 -0.90
CA ALA A 132 0.43 10.61 0.40
C ALA A 132 1.59 10.69 1.39
N ARG A 133 1.28 10.91 2.68
CA ARG A 133 2.30 11.08 3.71
C ARG A 133 2.03 10.19 4.91
N SER A 134 3.10 9.53 5.38
CA SER A 134 3.10 8.74 6.59
C SER A 134 4.31 9.12 7.44
N GLY A 135 4.10 9.99 8.44
CA GLY A 135 5.22 10.58 9.19
C GLY A 135 6.12 11.40 8.27
N GLU A 136 7.42 11.10 8.26
CA GLU A 136 8.41 11.76 7.41
C GLU A 136 8.56 11.12 6.01
N VAL A 137 7.75 10.10 5.71
CA VAL A 137 7.78 9.41 4.43
C VAL A 137 6.67 9.96 3.53
N GLU A 138 7.05 10.36 2.32
CA GLU A 138 6.15 10.82 1.27
C GLU A 138 6.14 9.82 0.11
N TYR A 139 4.96 9.55 -0.41
CA TYR A 139 4.69 8.67 -1.55
C TYR A 139 4.08 9.52 -2.66
N SER A 140 4.81 9.75 -3.73
CA SER A 140 4.34 10.49 -4.91
C SER A 140 4.07 9.52 -6.04
N LEU A 141 2.81 9.39 -6.44
CA LEU A 141 2.37 8.55 -7.54
C LEU A 141 2.03 9.42 -8.74
N SER A 142 2.64 9.13 -9.88
CA SER A 142 2.27 9.65 -11.19
C SER A 142 1.92 8.51 -12.16
N THR A 143 1.57 8.84 -13.39
CA THR A 143 1.35 7.84 -14.46
C THR A 143 2.63 7.12 -14.88
N GLN A 144 3.79 7.64 -14.51
CA GLN A 144 5.11 7.16 -14.96
C GLN A 144 5.91 6.50 -13.86
N GLN A 145 5.76 6.96 -12.61
CA GLN A 145 6.57 6.49 -11.51
C GLN A 145 5.88 6.60 -10.16
N LEU A 146 6.29 5.73 -9.25
CA LEU A 146 6.09 5.84 -7.82
C LEU A 146 7.42 6.24 -7.18
N VAL A 147 7.45 7.41 -6.54
CA VAL A 147 8.62 7.91 -5.81
C VAL A 147 8.32 7.89 -4.33
N VAL A 148 9.26 7.39 -3.54
CA VAL A 148 9.18 7.42 -2.07
C VAL A 148 10.36 8.24 -1.55
N THR A 149 10.06 9.25 -0.74
CA THR A 149 11.06 10.07 -0.05
C THR A 149 10.95 9.87 1.46
N ALA A 150 12.06 9.94 2.15
CA ALA A 150 12.12 9.93 3.61
C ALA A 150 13.09 11.03 4.07
N GLY A 151 12.63 11.92 4.95
CA GLY A 151 13.43 13.05 5.39
C GLY A 151 13.90 13.95 4.23
N GLY A 152 13.09 14.06 3.16
CA GLY A 152 13.41 14.86 1.97
C GLY A 152 14.36 14.19 0.96
N ALA A 153 14.87 13.00 1.24
CA ALA A 153 15.72 12.23 0.32
C ALA A 153 14.92 11.14 -0.39
N VAL A 154 15.13 10.95 -1.69
CA VAL A 154 14.53 9.84 -2.45
C VAL A 154 15.16 8.54 -1.98
N VAL A 155 14.33 7.66 -1.39
CA VAL A 155 14.76 6.33 -0.92
C VAL A 155 14.33 5.22 -1.88
N ARG A 156 13.35 5.50 -2.76
CA ARG A 156 12.88 4.57 -3.78
C ARG A 156 12.27 5.33 -4.96
N SER A 157 12.51 4.84 -6.17
CA SER A 157 11.85 5.29 -7.40
C SER A 157 11.56 4.06 -8.26
N GLU A 158 10.29 3.84 -8.59
CA GLU A 158 9.83 2.68 -9.34
C GLU A 158 9.04 3.12 -10.56
N PRO A 159 9.44 2.70 -11.78
CA PRO A 159 8.62 2.92 -12.95
C PRO A 159 7.24 2.26 -12.81
N VAL A 160 6.20 2.97 -13.19
CA VAL A 160 4.84 2.42 -13.31
C VAL A 160 4.77 1.61 -14.60
N ILE A 161 4.44 0.31 -14.45
CA ILE A 161 4.32 -0.64 -15.55
C ILE A 161 2.88 -0.64 -16.10
N GLU A 162 1.91 -0.41 -15.21
CA GLU A 162 0.50 -0.33 -15.55
C GLU A 162 -0.16 0.79 -14.76
N TYR A 163 -0.89 1.66 -15.47
CA TYR A 163 -1.69 2.73 -14.87
C TYR A 163 -3.09 2.73 -15.44
N ARG A 164 -4.10 2.83 -14.58
CA ARG A 164 -5.51 2.83 -14.96
C ARG A 164 -6.29 3.82 -14.12
N GLU A 165 -7.33 4.39 -14.70
CA GLU A 165 -8.30 5.28 -14.06
C GLU A 165 -9.69 4.65 -14.18
N PRO A 166 -10.10 3.76 -13.26
CA PRO A 166 -11.41 3.09 -13.32
C PRO A 166 -12.58 4.07 -13.28
N HIS A 167 -12.46 5.08 -12.42
CA HIS A 167 -13.42 6.18 -12.32
C HIS A 167 -12.70 7.48 -12.59
N ARG A 168 -12.83 7.98 -13.82
CA ARG A 168 -12.50 9.35 -14.11
C ARG A 168 -13.69 10.19 -13.64
N PHE A 169 -13.53 10.97 -12.56
CA PHE A 169 -14.49 12.05 -12.32
C PHE A 169 -14.51 12.89 -13.59
N ALA A 170 -15.67 12.93 -14.26
CA ALA A 170 -15.84 13.81 -15.40
C ALA A 170 -15.41 15.19 -14.92
N ALA A 171 -14.31 15.72 -15.50
CA ALA A 171 -13.94 17.09 -15.27
C ALA A 171 -15.20 17.90 -15.59
N GLU A 172 -15.72 18.61 -14.58
CA GLU A 172 -16.87 19.47 -14.71
C GLU A 172 -16.67 20.33 -15.96
N ALA A 173 -17.53 20.11 -16.95
CA ALA A 173 -17.46 20.89 -18.16
C ALA A 173 -17.60 22.37 -17.75
N PRO A 174 -16.75 23.29 -18.25
CA PRO A 174 -16.89 24.69 -17.92
C PRO A 174 -18.30 25.14 -18.26
N PRO A 175 -18.96 25.94 -17.39
CA PRO A 175 -20.29 26.46 -17.67
C PRO A 175 -20.23 27.26 -18.98
N GLY A 176 -21.07 26.85 -19.95
CA GLY A 176 -21.20 27.50 -21.25
C GLY A 176 -21.89 28.88 -21.14
#